data_32063897624604f2ecbd97f970d1e86b
#
_entry.id   32063897624604f2ecbd97f970d1e86b
#
_cell.length_a   1.000
_cell.length_b   1.000
_cell.length_c   1.000
_cell.angle_alpha   90.00
_cell.angle_beta   90.00
_cell.angle_gamma   90.00
#
_symmetry.space_group_name_H-M   'P 1'
#
loop_
_entity.id
_entity.type
_entity.pdbx_description
1 polymer ?
#
loop_
_entity_poly.entity_id
_entity_poly.type
_entity_poly.pdbx_seq_one_letter_code
_entity_poly.pdbx_strand_id
1 'polypeptide(L)'
;METPVRETDLPPVVISGPPKTGGLRDRLLELLPEGGNLNLCLTCGLCSAGCPATGGEDMDPRKFLRLVSLGQEDEAARSPWVWQCTMCQRCIYACPMSINIPQLIYYARESWPRDERPKGIRGSCDQALKTPTNSAMGVRPDDFTFVVEDILDEVRETQDACKDMEISINREGAEYFLNQNSREPATEPDEMVPLWKILKTVGCDWTYSDVGWAAENYCMFLSDDKAWEDVVRNKVEAVERLGCRYWLNTE
;
A
#
# COMPACT_ATOMS: atom_id res chain seq x y z
N MET A 1 45.53 -3.40 11.25
CA MET A 1 44.98 -2.05 11.03
C MET A 1 44.89 -1.85 9.53
N GLU A 2 43.72 -2.01 8.98
CA GLU A 2 43.47 -1.70 7.57
C GLU A 2 43.51 -0.18 7.39
N THR A 3 44.31 0.28 6.44
CA THR A 3 44.39 1.70 6.08
C THR A 3 43.01 2.11 5.50
N PRO A 4 42.39 3.20 5.96
CA PRO A 4 41.13 3.66 5.40
C PRO A 4 41.32 3.98 3.91
N VAL A 5 40.43 3.44 3.07
CA VAL A 5 40.34 3.74 1.64
C VAL A 5 40.18 5.25 1.49
N ARG A 6 41.14 5.89 0.78
CA ARG A 6 41.05 7.33 0.53
C ARG A 6 39.98 7.55 -0.56
N GLU A 7 39.27 8.65 -0.43
CA GLU A 7 38.23 9.09 -1.42
C GLU A 7 38.75 9.14 -2.89
N THR A 8 40.08 9.29 -3.04
CA THR A 8 40.78 9.28 -4.32
C THR A 8 41.02 7.89 -4.91
N ASP A 9 40.76 6.81 -4.15
CA ASP A 9 41.01 5.42 -4.56
C ASP A 9 39.71 4.77 -5.13
N LEU A 10 38.60 5.50 -5.10
CA LEU A 10 37.35 5.03 -5.72
C LEU A 10 37.43 5.19 -7.25
N PRO A 11 36.99 4.18 -8.00
CA PRO A 11 36.96 4.31 -9.46
C PRO A 11 36.05 5.49 -9.84
N PRO A 12 36.40 6.27 -10.88
CA PRO A 12 35.57 7.38 -11.31
C PRO A 12 34.19 6.86 -11.74
N VAL A 13 33.13 7.50 -11.26
CA VAL A 13 31.76 7.25 -11.75
C VAL A 13 31.70 7.74 -13.18
N VAL A 14 31.70 6.83 -14.14
CA VAL A 14 31.56 7.16 -15.56
C VAL A 14 30.06 7.34 -15.85
N ILE A 15 29.62 8.59 -15.95
CA ILE A 15 28.30 8.91 -16.49
C ILE A 15 28.36 8.72 -18.00
N SER A 16 27.90 7.56 -18.50
CA SER A 16 27.95 7.23 -19.92
C SER A 16 26.65 7.66 -20.62
N GLY A 17 26.73 8.71 -21.41
CA GLY A 17 25.71 9.07 -22.40
C GLY A 17 24.68 10.10 -21.95
N PRO A 18 23.89 10.63 -22.90
CA PRO A 18 22.75 11.49 -22.60
C PRO A 18 21.66 10.69 -21.88
N PRO A 19 20.83 11.33 -21.04
CA PRO A 19 19.71 10.66 -20.38
C PRO A 19 18.82 9.95 -21.41
N LYS A 20 18.50 8.69 -21.15
CA LYS A 20 17.58 7.91 -22.00
C LYS A 20 16.20 8.56 -21.94
N THR A 21 15.56 8.76 -23.09
CA THR A 21 14.16 9.20 -23.16
C THR A 21 13.22 8.02 -22.81
N GLY A 22 12.13 8.30 -22.10
CA GLY A 22 11.12 7.29 -21.74
C GLY A 22 11.39 6.50 -20.45
N GLY A 23 12.34 6.95 -19.62
CA GLY A 23 12.64 6.33 -18.33
C GLY A 23 11.72 6.76 -17.18
N LEU A 24 12.06 6.35 -15.95
CA LEU A 24 11.30 6.69 -14.73
C LEU A 24 11.11 8.19 -14.54
N ARG A 25 12.16 8.97 -14.85
CA ARG A 25 12.12 10.42 -14.76
C ARG A 25 11.12 11.04 -15.72
N ASP A 26 11.14 10.63 -16.97
CA ASP A 26 10.25 11.17 -17.99
C ASP A 26 8.80 10.81 -17.69
N ARG A 27 8.55 9.59 -17.24
CA ARG A 27 7.23 9.13 -16.82
C ARG A 27 6.66 9.96 -15.66
N LEU A 28 7.48 10.28 -14.66
CA LEU A 28 7.07 11.15 -13.57
C LEU A 28 6.75 12.58 -14.05
N LEU A 29 7.55 13.10 -14.99
CA LEU A 29 7.34 14.43 -15.56
C LEU A 29 6.04 14.52 -16.37
N GLU A 30 5.62 13.42 -17.01
CA GLU A 30 4.37 13.36 -17.79
C GLU A 30 3.13 13.20 -16.92
N LEU A 31 3.20 12.35 -15.89
CA LEU A 31 2.02 11.89 -15.14
C LEU A 31 1.70 12.74 -13.92
N LEU A 32 2.66 13.48 -13.38
CA LEU A 32 2.43 14.28 -12.18
C LEU A 32 2.48 15.78 -12.48
N PRO A 33 1.60 16.56 -11.83
CA PRO A 33 1.68 18.01 -11.89
C PRO A 33 3.11 18.49 -11.55
N GLU A 34 3.63 19.42 -12.34
CA GLU A 34 4.98 19.98 -12.19
C GLU A 34 6.09 18.90 -12.20
N GLY A 35 5.84 17.71 -12.80
CA GLY A 35 6.77 16.60 -12.82
C GLY A 35 7.13 16.09 -11.41
N GLY A 36 6.20 16.19 -10.46
CA GLY A 36 6.42 15.78 -9.07
C GLY A 36 7.58 16.53 -8.40
N ASN A 37 7.91 17.72 -8.86
CA ASN A 37 8.99 18.58 -8.37
C ASN A 37 10.41 17.99 -8.46
N LEU A 38 10.59 16.96 -9.27
CA LEU A 38 11.85 16.18 -9.36
C LEU A 38 13.08 17.07 -9.62
N ASN A 39 12.93 18.09 -10.47
CA ASN A 39 14.03 18.99 -10.84
C ASN A 39 14.42 19.98 -9.70
N LEU A 40 13.64 20.05 -8.63
CA LEU A 40 13.88 20.91 -7.49
C LEU A 40 14.70 20.25 -6.37
N CYS A 41 15.24 19.06 -6.59
CA CYS A 41 15.99 18.32 -5.57
C CYS A 41 17.25 19.07 -5.12
N LEU A 42 17.27 19.47 -3.84
CA LEU A 42 18.41 20.14 -3.20
C LEU A 42 19.48 19.16 -2.69
N THR A 43 19.27 17.87 -2.82
CA THR A 43 20.17 16.81 -2.31
C THR A 43 20.44 16.91 -0.79
N CYS A 44 19.56 17.54 -0.02
CA CYS A 44 19.73 17.84 1.40
C CYS A 44 19.70 16.61 2.33
N GLY A 45 19.14 15.46 1.89
CA GLY A 45 19.11 14.22 2.64
C GLY A 45 17.98 14.06 3.66
N LEU A 46 17.06 15.02 3.82
CA LEU A 46 15.95 14.92 4.76
C LEU A 46 15.03 13.71 4.48
N CYS A 47 14.86 13.35 3.21
CA CYS A 47 14.11 12.15 2.82
C CYS A 47 14.74 10.85 3.33
N SER A 48 16.08 10.78 3.40
CA SER A 48 16.81 9.62 3.91
C SER A 48 16.86 9.58 5.44
N ALA A 49 16.95 10.73 6.10
CA ALA A 49 17.01 10.79 7.56
C ALA A 49 15.75 10.21 8.24
N GLY A 50 14.58 10.34 7.60
CA GLY A 50 13.31 9.84 8.14
C GLY A 50 12.88 8.48 7.59
N CYS A 51 13.59 7.89 6.65
CA CYS A 51 13.16 6.64 6.01
C CYS A 51 13.67 5.41 6.77
N PRO A 52 12.78 4.49 7.19
CA PRO A 52 13.18 3.26 7.88
C PRO A 52 13.98 2.28 7.00
N ALA A 53 13.89 2.42 5.68
CA ALA A 53 14.63 1.59 4.71
C ALA A 53 16.00 2.19 4.32
N THR A 54 16.41 3.29 4.95
CA THR A 54 17.73 3.90 4.69
C THR A 54 18.86 2.94 5.08
N GLY A 55 19.80 2.73 4.15
CA GLY A 55 20.96 1.86 4.32
C GLY A 55 20.71 0.40 3.92
N GLY A 56 19.49 0.01 3.65
CA GLY A 56 19.20 -1.29 3.06
C GLY A 56 19.78 -1.39 1.65
N GLU A 57 20.46 -2.50 1.32
CA GLU A 57 21.10 -2.72 0.02
C GLU A 57 21.98 -1.52 -0.41
N ASP A 58 22.67 -0.90 0.53
CA ASP A 58 23.48 0.31 0.32
C ASP A 58 22.74 1.47 -0.36
N MET A 59 21.41 1.48 -0.31
CA MET A 59 20.55 2.47 -0.93
C MET A 59 19.79 3.29 0.13
N ASP A 60 19.34 4.46 -0.27
CA ASP A 60 18.43 5.34 0.47
C ASP A 60 17.63 6.23 -0.49
N PRO A 61 16.56 6.90 -0.04
CA PRO A 61 15.75 7.76 -0.90
C PRO A 61 16.53 8.85 -1.62
N ARG A 62 17.58 9.42 -1.01
CA ARG A 62 18.40 10.46 -1.63
C ARG A 62 19.27 9.88 -2.75
N LYS A 63 19.92 8.72 -2.52
CA LYS A 63 20.71 8.03 -3.53
C LYS A 63 19.83 7.64 -4.71
N PHE A 64 18.67 7.01 -4.43
CA PHE A 64 17.68 6.64 -5.45
C PHE A 64 17.29 7.84 -6.31
N LEU A 65 16.85 8.94 -5.67
CA LEU A 65 16.48 10.16 -6.37
C LEU A 65 17.63 10.75 -7.17
N ARG A 66 18.86 10.69 -6.64
CA ARG A 66 20.04 11.20 -7.33
C ARG A 66 20.37 10.40 -8.58
N LEU A 67 20.29 9.07 -8.53
CA LEU A 67 20.45 8.20 -9.70
C LEU A 67 19.43 8.55 -10.79
N VAL A 68 18.16 8.67 -10.44
CA VAL A 68 17.09 9.08 -11.36
C VAL A 68 17.40 10.46 -11.97
N SER A 69 17.81 11.43 -11.16
CA SER A 69 18.13 12.79 -11.63
C SER A 69 19.34 12.85 -12.57
N LEU A 70 20.26 11.91 -12.44
CA LEU A 70 21.45 11.78 -13.28
C LEU A 70 21.24 10.90 -14.55
N GLY A 71 20.01 10.38 -14.73
CA GLY A 71 19.70 9.48 -15.85
C GLY A 71 20.27 8.05 -15.69
N GLN A 72 20.64 7.66 -14.46
CA GLN A 72 21.05 6.31 -14.09
C GLN A 72 19.86 5.50 -13.56
N GLU A 73 18.78 5.53 -14.31
CA GLU A 73 17.47 5.01 -13.89
C GLU A 73 17.45 3.49 -13.81
N ASP A 74 18.19 2.81 -14.70
CA ASP A 74 18.28 1.35 -14.70
C ASP A 74 18.90 0.84 -13.39
N GLU A 75 19.94 1.51 -12.88
CA GLU A 75 20.56 1.18 -11.59
C GLU A 75 19.60 1.43 -10.42
N ALA A 76 18.90 2.57 -10.42
CA ALA A 76 17.91 2.90 -9.41
C ALA A 76 16.76 1.88 -9.41
N ALA A 77 16.20 1.57 -10.60
CA ALA A 77 15.05 0.71 -10.76
C ALA A 77 15.34 -0.75 -10.39
N ARG A 78 16.54 -1.24 -10.70
CA ARG A 78 16.95 -2.63 -10.46
C ARG A 78 17.49 -2.87 -9.05
N SER A 79 17.61 -1.84 -8.23
CA SER A 79 17.96 -2.02 -6.83
C SER A 79 16.89 -2.79 -6.07
N PRO A 80 17.21 -3.89 -5.37
CA PRO A 80 16.25 -4.60 -4.51
C PRO A 80 15.63 -3.71 -3.43
N TRP A 81 16.30 -2.61 -3.10
CA TRP A 81 15.82 -1.61 -2.15
C TRP A 81 14.44 -1.04 -2.51
N VAL A 82 14.08 -0.95 -3.78
CA VAL A 82 12.74 -0.45 -4.18
C VAL A 82 11.62 -1.26 -3.53
N TRP A 83 11.85 -2.54 -3.22
CA TRP A 83 10.90 -3.44 -2.56
C TRP A 83 10.85 -3.29 -1.05
N GLN A 84 11.79 -2.58 -0.43
CA GLN A 84 11.77 -2.25 1.00
C GLN A 84 10.92 -1.01 1.31
N CYS A 85 10.58 -0.21 0.31
CA CYS A 85 9.73 0.96 0.47
C CYS A 85 8.30 0.54 0.81
N THR A 86 7.78 1.01 1.94
CA THR A 86 6.39 0.78 2.38
C THR A 86 5.40 1.82 1.86
N MET A 87 5.85 2.73 0.98
CA MET A 87 5.04 3.81 0.40
C MET A 87 4.38 4.73 1.45
N CYS A 88 4.95 4.81 2.65
CA CYS A 88 4.42 5.60 3.77
C CYS A 88 4.44 7.13 3.56
N GLN A 89 4.96 7.62 2.46
CA GLN A 89 5.03 9.03 2.05
C GLN A 89 5.86 9.95 2.97
N ARG A 90 6.48 9.44 4.04
CA ARG A 90 7.28 10.25 4.97
C ARG A 90 8.34 11.09 4.25
N CYS A 91 8.95 10.56 3.19
CA CYS A 91 9.95 11.27 2.38
C CYS A 91 9.37 12.48 1.64
N ILE A 92 8.07 12.48 1.27
CA ILE A 92 7.38 13.64 0.67
C ILE A 92 7.23 14.73 1.73
N TYR A 93 6.71 14.38 2.92
CA TYR A 93 6.50 15.34 4.01
C TYR A 93 7.81 15.92 4.56
N ALA A 94 8.90 15.13 4.57
CA ALA A 94 10.22 15.61 4.98
C ALA A 94 10.90 16.47 3.91
N CYS A 95 10.48 16.40 2.65
CA CYS A 95 11.11 17.11 1.55
C CYS A 95 10.61 18.56 1.46
N PRO A 96 11.48 19.60 1.55
CA PRO A 96 11.05 20.98 1.41
C PRO A 96 10.50 21.32 0.02
N MET A 97 10.81 20.47 -0.98
CA MET A 97 10.31 20.59 -2.36
C MET A 97 9.16 19.61 -2.65
N SER A 98 8.68 18.86 -1.66
CA SER A 98 7.57 17.89 -1.79
C SER A 98 7.73 16.91 -2.95
N ILE A 99 8.95 16.40 -3.19
CA ILE A 99 9.24 15.48 -4.29
C ILE A 99 8.55 14.14 -4.04
N ASN A 100 7.83 13.63 -5.04
CA ASN A 100 7.08 12.38 -4.95
C ASN A 100 7.96 11.15 -5.22
N ILE A 101 8.83 10.81 -4.25
CA ILE A 101 9.71 9.63 -4.35
C ILE A 101 8.93 8.30 -4.37
N PRO A 102 7.85 8.10 -3.58
CA PRO A 102 7.07 6.86 -3.64
C PRO A 102 6.52 6.56 -5.03
N GLN A 103 6.11 7.58 -5.79
CA GLN A 103 5.62 7.37 -7.16
C GLN A 103 6.74 6.91 -8.11
N LEU A 104 7.95 7.44 -7.97
CA LEU A 104 9.11 6.93 -8.72
C LEU A 104 9.41 5.47 -8.38
N ILE A 105 9.32 5.10 -7.09
CA ILE A 105 9.51 3.72 -6.66
C ILE A 105 8.41 2.81 -7.21
N TYR A 106 7.17 3.28 -7.28
CA TYR A 106 6.06 2.56 -7.90
C TYR A 106 6.38 2.20 -9.35
N TYR A 107 6.81 3.17 -10.16
CA TYR A 107 7.20 2.94 -11.55
C TYR A 107 8.46 2.09 -11.69
N ALA A 108 9.41 2.23 -10.77
CA ALA A 108 10.57 1.36 -10.72
C ALA A 108 10.16 -0.12 -10.53
N ARG A 109 9.24 -0.40 -9.61
CA ARG A 109 8.69 -1.74 -9.39
C ARG A 109 7.93 -2.26 -10.60
N GLU A 110 7.13 -1.42 -11.25
CA GLU A 110 6.37 -1.76 -12.45
C GLU A 110 7.29 -2.22 -13.59
N SER A 111 8.51 -1.65 -13.69
CA SER A 111 9.50 -2.03 -14.71
C SER A 111 10.08 -3.45 -14.52
N TRP A 112 9.87 -4.10 -13.36
CA TRP A 112 10.30 -5.46 -13.14
C TRP A 112 9.34 -6.46 -13.80
N PRO A 113 9.85 -7.51 -14.49
CA PRO A 113 9.02 -8.62 -14.89
C PRO A 113 8.24 -9.19 -13.70
N ARG A 114 6.96 -9.53 -13.90
CA ARG A 114 6.09 -9.94 -12.81
C ARG A 114 6.61 -11.14 -12.03
N ASP A 115 7.25 -12.08 -12.72
CA ASP A 115 7.84 -13.29 -12.13
C ASP A 115 9.11 -13.04 -11.32
N GLU A 116 9.79 -11.91 -11.54
CA GLU A 116 10.95 -11.47 -10.75
C GLU A 116 10.55 -10.65 -9.51
N ARG A 117 9.30 -10.15 -9.44
CA ARG A 117 8.80 -9.42 -8.26
C ARG A 117 8.72 -10.32 -7.03
N PRO A 118 8.82 -9.78 -5.79
CA PRO A 118 8.86 -10.59 -4.56
C PRO A 118 7.69 -11.56 -4.44
N LYS A 119 7.99 -12.84 -4.18
CA LYS A 119 6.99 -13.94 -4.13
C LYS A 119 5.87 -13.68 -3.12
N GLY A 120 6.20 -13.11 -1.95
CA GLY A 120 5.21 -12.87 -0.89
C GLY A 120 4.14 -11.88 -1.35
N ILE A 121 4.57 -10.69 -1.82
CA ILE A 121 3.63 -9.64 -2.29
C ILE A 121 2.83 -10.15 -3.49
N ARG A 122 3.49 -10.83 -4.44
CA ARG A 122 2.83 -11.41 -5.61
C ARG A 122 1.79 -12.45 -5.22
N GLY A 123 2.14 -13.37 -4.31
CA GLY A 123 1.21 -14.40 -3.82
C GLY A 123 -0.01 -13.83 -3.13
N SER A 124 0.18 -12.78 -2.31
CA SER A 124 -0.92 -12.07 -1.64
C SER A 124 -1.83 -11.34 -2.63
N CYS A 125 -1.24 -10.66 -3.64
CA CYS A 125 -2.03 -10.05 -4.72
C CYS A 125 -2.82 -11.11 -5.51
N ASP A 126 -2.18 -12.22 -5.90
CA ASP A 126 -2.86 -13.32 -6.62
C ASP A 126 -4.00 -13.94 -5.80
N GLN A 127 -3.82 -14.03 -4.48
CA GLN A 127 -4.86 -14.54 -3.59
C GLN A 127 -6.03 -13.55 -3.49
N ALA A 128 -5.75 -12.26 -3.32
CA ALA A 128 -6.78 -11.23 -3.28
C ALA A 128 -7.63 -11.20 -4.57
N LEU A 129 -7.02 -11.38 -5.73
CA LEU A 129 -7.74 -11.46 -7.02
C LEU A 129 -8.62 -12.70 -7.17
N LYS A 130 -8.23 -13.83 -6.57
CA LYS A 130 -8.97 -15.10 -6.64
C LYS A 130 -10.13 -15.18 -5.67
N THR A 131 -10.10 -14.39 -4.60
CA THR A 131 -11.07 -14.45 -3.52
C THR A 131 -12.16 -13.40 -3.73
N PRO A 132 -13.45 -13.76 -3.74
CA PRO A 132 -14.54 -12.78 -3.96
C PRO A 132 -14.55 -11.63 -2.93
N THR A 133 -14.02 -11.86 -1.74
CA THR A 133 -13.85 -10.85 -0.68
C THR A 133 -12.69 -9.89 -0.93
N ASN A 134 -11.80 -10.19 -1.88
CA ASN A 134 -10.46 -9.63 -2.07
C ASN A 134 -9.50 -9.89 -0.91
N SER A 135 -9.74 -10.89 -0.07
CA SER A 135 -8.84 -11.23 1.03
C SER A 135 -7.55 -11.86 0.52
N ALA A 136 -6.41 -11.25 0.85
CA ALA A 136 -5.07 -11.82 0.64
C ALA A 136 -4.79 -13.02 1.56
N MET A 137 -5.58 -13.19 2.63
CA MET A 137 -5.55 -14.33 3.53
C MET A 137 -6.47 -15.48 3.07
N GLY A 138 -7.25 -15.26 1.99
CA GLY A 138 -8.13 -16.28 1.42
C GLY A 138 -9.45 -16.48 2.17
N VAL A 139 -9.85 -15.56 3.03
CA VAL A 139 -11.14 -15.62 3.74
C VAL A 139 -12.28 -15.54 2.73
N ARG A 140 -13.10 -16.58 2.68
CA ARG A 140 -14.27 -16.67 1.77
C ARG A 140 -15.48 -15.94 2.34
N PRO A 141 -16.51 -15.62 1.53
CA PRO A 141 -17.73 -14.98 1.99
C PRO A 141 -18.38 -15.66 3.21
N ASP A 142 -18.57 -16.98 3.13
CA ASP A 142 -19.18 -17.75 4.22
C ASP A 142 -18.33 -17.78 5.49
N ASP A 143 -17.00 -17.89 5.33
CA ASP A 143 -16.05 -17.88 6.45
C ASP A 143 -16.08 -16.50 7.15
N PHE A 144 -16.14 -15.41 6.40
CA PHE A 144 -16.25 -14.05 6.95
C PHE A 144 -17.54 -13.86 7.74
N THR A 145 -18.68 -14.26 7.15
CA THR A 145 -19.99 -14.16 7.80
C THR A 145 -19.99 -14.95 9.10
N PHE A 146 -19.51 -16.19 9.07
CA PHE A 146 -19.41 -17.04 10.26
C PHE A 146 -18.57 -16.39 11.37
N VAL A 147 -17.38 -15.86 11.05
CA VAL A 147 -16.50 -15.23 12.03
C VAL A 147 -17.15 -13.99 12.64
N VAL A 148 -17.80 -13.14 11.85
CA VAL A 148 -18.50 -11.95 12.36
C VAL A 148 -19.62 -12.34 13.30
N GLU A 149 -20.42 -13.34 12.97
CA GLU A 149 -21.53 -13.83 13.81
C GLU A 149 -21.02 -14.48 15.10
N ASP A 150 -20.00 -15.32 15.03
CA ASP A 150 -19.40 -16.03 16.17
C ASP A 150 -18.82 -15.04 17.21
N ILE A 151 -18.02 -14.08 16.76
CA ILE A 151 -17.46 -13.04 17.63
C ILE A 151 -18.56 -12.12 18.20
N LEU A 152 -19.57 -11.80 17.38
CA LEU A 152 -20.68 -10.98 17.85
C LEU A 152 -21.44 -11.68 18.99
N ASP A 153 -21.71 -12.95 18.88
CA ASP A 153 -22.40 -13.74 19.90
C ASP A 153 -21.54 -13.85 21.16
N GLU A 154 -20.23 -14.13 21.03
CA GLU A 154 -19.31 -14.13 22.16
C GLU A 154 -19.28 -12.79 22.93
N VAL A 155 -19.15 -11.66 22.23
CA VAL A 155 -19.09 -10.36 22.92
C VAL A 155 -20.42 -9.95 23.53
N ARG A 156 -21.55 -10.38 22.99
CA ARG A 156 -22.88 -10.19 23.59
C ARG A 156 -23.03 -10.95 24.90
N GLU A 157 -22.48 -12.16 24.99
CA GLU A 157 -22.52 -12.98 26.19
C GLU A 157 -21.55 -12.50 27.28
N THR A 158 -20.35 -12.05 26.87
CA THR A 158 -19.24 -11.75 27.78
C THR A 158 -19.14 -10.28 28.19
N GLN A 159 -19.73 -9.34 27.42
CA GLN A 159 -19.55 -7.90 27.60
C GLN A 159 -20.90 -7.16 27.67
N ASP A 160 -21.27 -6.69 28.87
CA ASP A 160 -22.53 -5.96 29.07
C ASP A 160 -22.76 -4.80 28.10
N ALA A 161 -21.72 -4.08 27.74
CA ALA A 161 -21.79 -2.97 26.76
C ALA A 161 -22.14 -3.40 25.34
N CYS A 162 -22.06 -4.70 25.05
CA CYS A 162 -22.29 -5.26 23.71
C CYS A 162 -23.58 -6.07 23.59
N LYS A 163 -24.36 -6.23 24.68
CA LYS A 163 -25.57 -7.08 24.69
C LYS A 163 -26.58 -6.77 23.60
N ASP A 164 -26.71 -5.50 23.24
CA ASP A 164 -27.61 -4.98 22.21
C ASP A 164 -26.86 -4.59 20.92
N MET A 165 -25.63 -5.08 20.72
CA MET A 165 -24.85 -4.80 19.52
C MET A 165 -25.43 -5.60 18.34
N GLU A 166 -25.61 -4.91 17.23
CA GLU A 166 -26.01 -5.51 15.96
C GLU A 166 -24.98 -5.20 14.90
N ILE A 167 -24.60 -6.22 14.15
CA ILE A 167 -23.70 -6.10 12.99
C ILE A 167 -24.49 -6.56 11.77
N SER A 168 -24.54 -5.71 10.76
CA SER A 168 -25.21 -6.06 9.50
C SER A 168 -24.21 -6.44 8.43
N ILE A 169 -24.55 -7.49 7.67
CA ILE A 169 -23.84 -7.91 6.46
C ILE A 169 -24.83 -7.83 5.31
N ASN A 170 -24.43 -7.25 4.19
CA ASN A 170 -25.25 -7.05 3.00
C ASN A 170 -26.54 -6.24 3.23
N ARG A 171 -26.58 -5.33 4.20
CA ARG A 171 -27.75 -4.47 4.40
C ARG A 171 -27.74 -3.33 3.36
N GLU A 172 -28.76 -3.31 2.51
CA GLU A 172 -28.95 -2.25 1.52
C GLU A 172 -29.33 -0.92 2.20
N GLY A 173 -28.84 0.19 1.63
CA GLY A 173 -29.18 1.55 2.05
C GLY A 173 -28.48 2.02 3.33
N ALA A 174 -27.50 1.30 3.83
CA ALA A 174 -26.63 1.79 4.92
C ALA A 174 -25.87 3.03 4.47
N GLU A 175 -25.59 3.96 5.38
CA GLU A 175 -24.82 5.14 5.06
C GLU A 175 -23.38 4.79 4.70
N TYR A 176 -22.76 3.87 5.47
CA TYR A 176 -21.36 3.49 5.29
C TYR A 176 -21.20 2.01 4.94
N PHE A 177 -20.39 1.74 3.91
CA PHE A 177 -19.81 0.44 3.65
C PHE A 177 -18.49 0.33 4.41
N LEU A 178 -18.33 -0.67 5.27
CA LEU A 178 -17.12 -0.85 6.08
C LEU A 178 -16.19 -1.88 5.45
N ASN A 179 -14.95 -1.47 5.20
CA ASN A 179 -13.86 -2.40 4.90
C ASN A 179 -13.18 -2.88 6.18
N GLN A 180 -12.62 -4.08 6.11
CA GLN A 180 -11.90 -4.71 7.20
C GLN A 180 -10.56 -5.25 6.69
N ASN A 181 -9.50 -5.13 7.50
CA ASN A 181 -8.25 -5.82 7.18
C ASN A 181 -8.48 -7.33 7.18
N SER A 182 -7.98 -8.06 6.18
CA SER A 182 -8.25 -9.49 6.07
C SER A 182 -7.50 -10.36 7.09
N ARG A 183 -6.49 -9.81 7.77
CA ARG A 183 -5.81 -10.48 8.88
C ARG A 183 -6.74 -10.67 10.08
N GLU A 184 -7.55 -9.67 10.36
CA GLU A 184 -8.44 -9.69 11.53
C GLU A 184 -9.42 -10.87 11.47
N PRO A 185 -10.30 -11.04 10.49
CA PRO A 185 -11.19 -12.19 10.46
C PRO A 185 -10.46 -13.52 10.23
N ALA A 186 -9.22 -13.51 9.71
CA ALA A 186 -8.47 -14.74 9.46
C ALA A 186 -7.72 -15.29 10.68
N THR A 187 -7.16 -14.41 11.52
CA THR A 187 -6.22 -14.81 12.58
C THR A 187 -6.38 -14.06 13.90
N GLU A 188 -7.04 -12.93 13.92
CA GLU A 188 -7.15 -12.02 15.08
C GLU A 188 -8.57 -11.40 15.17
N PRO A 189 -9.65 -12.22 15.18
CA PRO A 189 -11.01 -11.71 15.01
C PRO A 189 -11.47 -10.80 16.16
N ASP A 190 -10.93 -10.94 17.37
CA ASP A 190 -11.19 -10.06 18.51
C ASP A 190 -10.81 -8.58 18.21
N GLU A 191 -9.87 -8.35 17.31
CA GLU A 191 -9.42 -7.00 16.92
C GLU A 191 -10.49 -6.22 16.15
N MET A 192 -11.55 -6.87 15.66
CA MET A 192 -12.69 -6.21 15.03
C MET A 192 -13.61 -5.51 16.04
N VAL A 193 -13.67 -6.04 17.27
CA VAL A 193 -14.60 -5.60 18.33
C VAL A 193 -14.41 -4.14 18.77
N PRO A 194 -13.18 -3.62 18.96
CA PRO A 194 -12.97 -2.22 19.29
C PRO A 194 -13.59 -1.24 18.29
N LEU A 195 -13.46 -1.53 16.99
CA LEU A 195 -14.06 -0.72 15.94
C LEU A 195 -15.59 -0.77 16.01
N TRP A 196 -16.19 -1.95 16.20
CA TRP A 196 -17.64 -2.10 16.34
C TRP A 196 -18.19 -1.29 17.52
N LYS A 197 -17.48 -1.28 18.66
CA LYS A 197 -17.84 -0.47 19.83
C LYS A 197 -17.80 1.03 19.54
N ILE A 198 -16.80 1.49 18.81
CA ILE A 198 -16.69 2.90 18.38
C ILE A 198 -17.88 3.25 17.50
N LEU A 199 -18.12 2.47 16.44
CA LEU A 199 -19.21 2.72 15.50
C LEU A 199 -20.59 2.70 16.18
N LYS A 200 -20.82 1.75 17.10
CA LYS A 200 -22.03 1.71 17.93
C LYS A 200 -22.17 2.96 18.79
N THR A 201 -21.09 3.38 19.47
CA THR A 201 -21.11 4.52 20.41
C THR A 201 -21.45 5.83 19.71
N VAL A 202 -20.96 6.02 18.48
CA VAL A 202 -21.26 7.23 17.71
C VAL A 202 -22.57 7.13 16.91
N GLY A 203 -23.28 6.00 17.00
CA GLY A 203 -24.53 5.78 16.26
C GLY A 203 -24.34 5.73 14.75
N CYS A 204 -23.20 5.19 14.29
CA CYS A 204 -22.89 5.08 12.87
C CYS A 204 -23.82 4.07 12.17
N ASP A 205 -24.39 4.45 11.04
CA ASP A 205 -25.23 3.58 10.21
C ASP A 205 -24.36 2.91 9.13
N TRP A 206 -23.94 1.67 9.38
CA TRP A 206 -22.99 0.97 8.53
C TRP A 206 -23.34 -0.50 8.28
N THR A 207 -22.71 -1.08 7.29
CA THR A 207 -22.80 -2.51 6.97
C THR A 207 -21.48 -3.05 6.44
N TYR A 208 -21.23 -4.33 6.69
CA TYR A 208 -20.30 -5.09 5.87
C TYR A 208 -20.97 -5.57 4.58
N SER A 209 -20.15 -6.03 3.64
CA SER A 209 -20.54 -6.92 2.56
C SER A 209 -19.88 -8.29 2.78
N ASP A 210 -20.46 -9.35 2.26
CA ASP A 210 -19.82 -10.66 2.18
C ASP A 210 -18.78 -10.76 1.06
N VAL A 211 -18.76 -9.80 0.12
CA VAL A 211 -17.79 -9.70 -0.99
C VAL A 211 -17.14 -8.33 -1.03
N GLY A 212 -15.91 -8.23 -1.52
CA GLY A 212 -15.20 -6.96 -1.73
C GLY A 212 -14.87 -6.19 -0.45
N TRP A 213 -15.03 -6.77 0.72
CA TRP A 213 -14.84 -6.07 2.00
C TRP A 213 -13.38 -5.92 2.44
N ALA A 214 -12.45 -6.77 1.94
CA ALA A 214 -11.09 -6.77 2.47
C ALA A 214 -10.33 -5.50 2.06
N ALA A 215 -9.79 -4.77 3.05
CA ALA A 215 -8.96 -3.58 2.85
C ALA A 215 -7.54 -4.00 2.44
N GLU A 216 -7.39 -4.44 1.19
CA GLU A 216 -6.13 -4.97 0.66
C GLU A 216 -5.46 -4.00 -0.29
N ASN A 217 -4.13 -3.92 -0.18
CA ASN A 217 -3.28 -3.05 -0.99
C ASN A 217 -2.07 -3.77 -1.61
N TYR A 218 -1.97 -5.11 -1.51
CA TYR A 218 -0.85 -5.87 -2.05
C TYR A 218 -0.66 -5.71 -3.55
N CYS A 219 -1.74 -5.56 -4.33
CA CYS A 219 -1.64 -5.33 -5.76
C CYS A 219 -1.05 -3.95 -6.08
N MET A 220 -1.34 -2.93 -5.25
CA MET A 220 -0.70 -1.62 -5.32
C MET A 220 0.79 -1.72 -4.97
N PHE A 221 1.16 -2.42 -3.87
CA PHE A 221 2.56 -2.64 -3.51
C PHE A 221 3.33 -3.47 -4.53
N LEU A 222 2.63 -4.35 -5.24
CA LEU A 222 3.20 -5.10 -6.36
C LEU A 222 3.45 -4.21 -7.58
N SER A 223 2.87 -3.02 -7.63
CA SER A 223 2.84 -2.11 -8.79
C SER A 223 2.25 -2.80 -10.03
N ASP A 224 1.13 -3.50 -9.84
CA ASP A 224 0.36 -4.16 -10.89
C ASP A 224 -0.96 -3.40 -11.06
N ASP A 225 -0.97 -2.41 -11.95
CA ASP A 225 -2.09 -1.49 -12.15
C ASP A 225 -3.37 -2.24 -12.50
N LYS A 226 -3.29 -3.26 -13.36
CA LYS A 226 -4.46 -4.03 -13.75
C LYS A 226 -5.04 -4.82 -12.57
N ALA A 227 -4.18 -5.48 -11.81
CA ALA A 227 -4.60 -6.21 -10.62
C ALA A 227 -5.20 -5.26 -9.56
N TRP A 228 -4.60 -4.10 -9.39
CA TRP A 228 -5.11 -3.09 -8.46
C TRP A 228 -6.47 -2.53 -8.90
N GLU A 229 -6.63 -2.22 -10.19
CA GLU A 229 -7.91 -1.82 -10.77
C GLU A 229 -9.01 -2.87 -10.51
N ASP A 230 -8.72 -4.15 -10.73
CA ASP A 230 -9.69 -5.22 -10.54
C ASP A 230 -10.13 -5.36 -9.05
N VAL A 231 -9.19 -5.23 -8.10
CA VAL A 231 -9.50 -5.22 -6.65
C VAL A 231 -10.36 -4.01 -6.27
N VAL A 232 -10.01 -2.82 -6.74
CA VAL A 232 -10.78 -1.60 -6.45
C VAL A 232 -12.16 -1.66 -7.08
N ARG A 233 -12.27 -2.14 -8.31
CA ARG A 233 -13.55 -2.31 -9.02
C ARG A 233 -14.51 -3.19 -8.23
N ASN A 234 -14.08 -4.36 -7.76
CA ASN A 234 -14.91 -5.26 -6.97
C ASN A 234 -15.44 -4.59 -5.69
N LYS A 235 -14.63 -3.74 -5.05
CA LYS A 235 -15.07 -2.96 -3.86
C LYS A 235 -16.13 -1.92 -4.24
N VAL A 236 -15.89 -1.15 -5.30
CA VAL A 236 -16.84 -0.14 -5.78
C VAL A 236 -18.17 -0.79 -6.15
N GLU A 237 -18.14 -1.92 -6.87
CA GLU A 237 -19.35 -2.68 -7.22
C GLU A 237 -20.11 -3.17 -5.98
N ALA A 238 -19.41 -3.57 -4.90
CA ALA A 238 -20.06 -3.95 -3.64
C ALA A 238 -20.72 -2.74 -2.94
N VAL A 239 -20.06 -1.58 -2.92
CA VAL A 239 -20.62 -0.33 -2.37
C VAL A 239 -21.88 0.11 -3.16
N GLU A 240 -21.79 0.09 -4.49
CA GLU A 240 -22.90 0.47 -5.39
C GLU A 240 -24.09 -0.51 -5.28
N ARG A 241 -23.82 -1.82 -5.23
CA ARG A 241 -24.83 -2.88 -5.07
C ARG A 241 -25.63 -2.68 -3.78
N LEU A 242 -24.98 -2.31 -2.69
CA LEU A 242 -25.61 -2.07 -1.39
C LEU A 242 -26.22 -0.66 -1.28
N GLY A 243 -25.99 0.23 -2.25
CA GLY A 243 -26.49 1.59 -2.22
C GLY A 243 -25.92 2.42 -1.06
N CYS A 244 -24.72 2.09 -0.57
CA CYS A 244 -24.05 2.85 0.48
C CYS A 244 -23.57 4.19 -0.06
N ARG A 245 -23.68 5.23 0.78
CA ARG A 245 -23.26 6.58 0.39
C ARG A 245 -21.77 6.80 0.48
N TYR A 246 -21.15 6.19 1.46
CA TYR A 246 -19.73 6.34 1.77
C TYR A 246 -19.06 4.98 1.92
N TRP A 247 -17.79 4.96 1.60
CA TRP A 247 -16.91 3.84 1.86
C TRP A 247 -15.96 4.21 3.02
N LEU A 248 -16.08 3.51 4.15
CA LEU A 248 -15.21 3.64 5.31
C LEU A 248 -14.08 2.62 5.20
N ASN A 249 -12.90 3.10 4.87
CA ASN A 249 -11.70 2.27 4.77
C ASN A 249 -10.91 2.35 6.07
N THR A 250 -10.54 1.20 6.64
CA THR A 250 -9.82 1.10 7.93
C THR A 250 -8.30 1.13 7.78
N GLU A 251 -7.78 1.07 6.55
CA GLU A 251 -6.35 1.15 6.22
C GLU A 251 -6.02 2.35 5.33
#